data_eb344aa115ba0089c40b1864b0706909
#
_entry.id   eb344aa115ba0089c40b1864b0706909
#
_cell.length_a   1.000
_cell.length_b   1.000
_cell.length_c   1.000
_cell.angle_alpha   90.00
_cell.angle_beta   90.00
_cell.angle_gamma   90.00
#
_symmetry.space_group_name_H-M   'P 1'
#
loop_
_entity.id
_entity.type
_entity.pdbx_description
1 polymer ?
#
loop_
_entity_poly.entity_id
_entity_poly.type
_entity_poly.pdbx_seq_one_letter_code
_entity_poly.pdbx_strand_id
1 'polypeptide(L)'
;MTHAGRPELLATGLVAILDDSDSVLSATARARANDGSIAILASFSRPGNGADTAGVGERIVAVGSTLHRSLEVVLTPREDIESIATVNAIMLLLHTVRDLERARAEREEMQTLWPTEEISAADDQSIVAGQMRELMTFARKVASTNVGVLITGESGTGKEILARAIHRFSPRADKPFVPFNCAAIPREMLESQLFGHRRGAFTSADRDSLGLIRAAKDGTLFLDEVGELDLDLQPKLLRFLESGEINPLGESAPFSVDVRVIAATNSNLEILVQEGRFREDLFYRLNVIRLAIPPLRERRDEIPALVHHFAARAASEFKKGRVRVAEETMEHLLLYPWPGNIRQLNNELRRMVALADADSVLKPSALPAQILRATPRSARATPGPEMAVPLRDKLTPTLWKIEREMIRVALTTHKGKVDEAARSLGISRKGLYLKRQRLGV
;
A
#
# COMPACT_ATOMS: atom_id res chain seq x y z
N MET A 1 -12.36 14.73 17.30
CA MET A 1 -12.57 14.29 18.70
C MET A 1 -13.46 13.06 18.63
N THR A 2 -12.88 11.90 18.45
CA THR A 2 -13.54 10.61 18.31
C THR A 2 -13.73 10.01 19.70
N HIS A 3 -14.97 9.64 20.01
CA HIS A 3 -15.36 8.92 21.22
C HIS A 3 -14.77 7.49 21.16
N ALA A 4 -13.51 7.33 21.49
CA ALA A 4 -13.03 6.09 22.05
C ALA A 4 -13.75 5.95 23.41
N GLY A 5 -14.69 5.01 23.52
CA GLY A 5 -15.44 4.74 24.74
C GLY A 5 -14.43 4.58 25.86
N ARG A 6 -14.55 5.39 26.92
CA ARG A 6 -13.63 5.36 28.06
C ARG A 6 -13.83 3.99 28.73
N PRO A 7 -12.85 3.08 28.74
CA PRO A 7 -13.01 1.73 29.31
C PRO A 7 -13.39 1.80 30.81
N GLU A 8 -13.07 2.90 31.47
CA GLU A 8 -13.50 3.21 32.83
C GLU A 8 -15.04 3.36 32.95
N LEU A 9 -15.71 3.95 31.94
CA LEU A 9 -17.17 4.06 31.89
C LEU A 9 -17.84 2.71 31.67
N LEU A 10 -17.20 1.82 30.91
CA LEU A 10 -17.68 0.45 30.73
C LEU A 10 -17.57 -0.35 32.02
N ALA A 11 -16.45 -0.27 32.73
CA ALA A 11 -16.25 -0.96 34.01
C ALA A 11 -17.22 -0.46 35.09
N THR A 12 -17.42 0.86 35.22
CA THR A 12 -18.36 1.45 36.19
C THR A 12 -19.82 1.17 35.82
N GLY A 13 -20.18 1.22 34.52
CA GLY A 13 -21.51 0.89 34.03
C GLY A 13 -21.86 -0.57 34.26
N LEU A 14 -20.88 -1.48 34.09
CA LEU A 14 -21.07 -2.91 34.36
C LEU A 14 -21.37 -3.17 35.84
N VAL A 15 -20.65 -2.50 36.75
CA VAL A 15 -20.91 -2.62 38.19
C VAL A 15 -22.32 -2.13 38.54
N ALA A 16 -22.78 -1.03 37.93
CA ALA A 16 -24.14 -0.52 38.12
C ALA A 16 -25.21 -1.48 37.60
N ILE A 17 -24.99 -2.14 36.44
CA ILE A 17 -25.92 -3.16 35.89
C ILE A 17 -25.96 -4.40 36.79
N LEU A 18 -24.81 -4.80 37.33
CA LEU A 18 -24.71 -5.95 38.22
C LEU A 18 -25.33 -5.70 39.59
N ASP A 19 -25.41 -4.45 40.01
CA ASP A 19 -26.12 -4.08 41.26
C ASP A 19 -27.63 -4.32 41.19
N ASP A 20 -28.22 -4.23 39.97
CA ASP A 20 -29.63 -4.59 39.75
C ASP A 20 -29.85 -6.11 39.63
N SER A 21 -28.79 -6.93 39.55
CA SER A 21 -28.85 -8.37 39.36
C SER A 21 -28.82 -9.14 40.69
N ASP A 22 -29.81 -9.98 40.98
CA ASP A 22 -29.83 -10.83 42.16
C ASP A 22 -28.79 -11.95 42.17
N SER A 23 -28.13 -12.20 41.04
CA SER A 23 -27.19 -13.30 40.87
C SER A 23 -25.77 -13.02 41.39
N VAL A 24 -25.47 -11.75 41.79
CA VAL A 24 -24.13 -11.32 42.21
C VAL A 24 -24.18 -10.75 43.62
N LEU A 25 -23.31 -11.26 44.52
CA LEU A 25 -23.20 -10.78 45.90
C LEU A 25 -22.37 -9.50 45.99
N SER A 26 -21.31 -9.40 45.21
CA SER A 26 -20.49 -8.18 45.11
C SER A 26 -19.83 -8.02 43.75
N ALA A 27 -19.65 -6.77 43.34
CA ALA A 27 -18.84 -6.47 42.19
C ALA A 27 -17.97 -5.24 42.46
N THR A 28 -16.74 -5.27 42.03
CA THR A 28 -15.77 -4.18 42.18
C THR A 28 -15.04 -3.93 40.88
N ALA A 29 -15.23 -2.75 40.28
CA ALA A 29 -14.40 -2.28 39.17
C ALA A 29 -13.12 -1.64 39.71
N ARG A 30 -11.97 -2.10 39.26
CA ARG A 30 -10.67 -1.61 39.71
C ARG A 30 -9.73 -1.34 38.53
N ALA A 31 -8.91 -0.31 38.66
CA ALA A 31 -7.80 -0.03 37.76
C ALA A 31 -6.49 -0.42 38.47
N ARG A 32 -5.72 -1.31 37.84
CA ARG A 32 -4.40 -1.71 38.32
C ARG A 32 -3.33 -1.00 37.47
N ALA A 33 -2.49 -0.20 38.09
CA ALA A 33 -1.36 0.47 37.42
C ALA A 33 -0.16 -0.49 37.26
N ASN A 34 0.78 -0.12 36.39
CA ASN A 34 1.99 -0.93 36.12
C ASN A 34 2.91 -1.08 37.35
N ASP A 35 2.81 -0.20 38.33
CA ASP A 35 3.52 -0.26 39.62
C ASP A 35 2.84 -1.19 40.65
N GLY A 36 1.72 -1.81 40.28
CA GLY A 36 0.93 -2.70 41.16
C GLY A 36 -0.12 -1.98 42.00
N SER A 37 -0.20 -0.65 42.00
CA SER A 37 -1.21 0.11 42.74
C SER A 37 -2.62 -0.16 42.14
N ILE A 38 -3.63 -0.23 43.03
CA ILE A 38 -5.02 -0.52 42.65
C ILE A 38 -5.89 0.66 43.04
N ALA A 39 -6.62 1.22 42.08
CA ALA A 39 -7.65 2.23 42.31
C ALA A 39 -9.03 1.61 42.08
N ILE A 40 -9.93 1.72 43.05
CA ILE A 40 -11.32 1.27 42.94
C ILE A 40 -12.12 2.37 42.23
N LEU A 41 -12.79 2.01 41.14
CA LEU A 41 -13.59 2.93 40.32
C LEU A 41 -15.08 2.91 40.74
N ALA A 42 -15.60 1.73 41.03
CA ALA A 42 -16.97 1.52 41.52
C ALA A 42 -17.02 0.18 42.26
N SER A 43 -17.89 0.07 43.27
CA SER A 43 -18.13 -1.21 43.96
C SER A 43 -19.49 -1.21 44.61
N PHE A 44 -20.11 -2.39 44.70
CA PHE A 44 -21.21 -2.68 45.59
C PHE A 44 -20.98 -4.00 46.31
N SER A 45 -21.59 -4.17 47.48
CA SER A 45 -21.61 -5.42 48.24
C SER A 45 -22.93 -5.52 48.96
N ARG A 46 -23.61 -6.67 48.84
CA ARG A 46 -24.89 -6.99 49.54
C ARG A 46 -24.58 -7.72 50.85
N PRO A 47 -25.31 -7.44 51.93
CA PRO A 47 -25.14 -8.17 53.17
C PRO A 47 -25.50 -9.66 52.92
N GLY A 48 -24.49 -10.52 53.01
CA GLY A 48 -24.72 -11.97 53.01
C GLY A 48 -25.41 -12.40 54.30
N ASN A 49 -26.35 -13.35 54.25
CA ASN A 49 -26.83 -14.05 55.45
C ASN A 49 -25.62 -14.76 56.09
N GLY A 50 -25.22 -14.27 57.24
CA GLY A 50 -23.98 -14.63 57.93
C GLY A 50 -23.81 -16.10 58.24
N ALA A 51 -23.17 -16.80 57.36
CA ALA A 51 -22.45 -18.05 57.60
C ALA A 51 -21.47 -18.26 56.43
N ASP A 52 -20.20 -18.26 56.74
CA ASP A 52 -19.05 -18.71 55.92
C ASP A 52 -19.00 -18.34 54.44
N THR A 53 -18.44 -17.18 54.14
CA THR A 53 -18.03 -16.78 52.74
C THR A 53 -16.72 -17.44 52.31
N ALA A 54 -16.33 -18.57 52.87
CA ALA A 54 -15.01 -19.19 52.64
C ALA A 54 -14.97 -20.17 51.42
N GLY A 55 -15.98 -20.19 50.56
CA GLY A 55 -16.07 -21.21 49.50
C GLY A 55 -16.28 -20.74 48.07
N VAL A 56 -16.75 -19.52 47.83
CA VAL A 56 -17.05 -19.05 46.46
C VAL A 56 -15.89 -18.21 45.92
N GLY A 57 -15.18 -18.74 44.92
CA GLY A 57 -14.01 -18.08 44.35
C GLY A 57 -14.41 -16.78 43.65
N GLU A 58 -13.70 -15.71 43.97
CA GLU A 58 -13.75 -14.44 43.20
C GLU A 58 -13.47 -14.71 41.73
N ARG A 59 -14.27 -14.11 40.83
CA ARG A 59 -14.08 -14.15 39.37
C ARG A 59 -13.54 -12.80 38.92
N ILE A 60 -12.38 -12.80 38.26
CA ILE A 60 -11.75 -11.60 37.78
C ILE A 60 -11.90 -11.50 36.25
N VAL A 61 -12.49 -10.41 35.79
CA VAL A 61 -12.68 -10.11 34.36
C VAL A 61 -11.84 -8.89 33.98
N ALA A 62 -10.94 -9.05 33.05
CA ALA A 62 -10.27 -7.91 32.43
C ALA A 62 -11.23 -7.25 31.42
N VAL A 63 -11.61 -5.99 31.68
CA VAL A 63 -12.58 -5.24 30.86
C VAL A 63 -11.90 -4.37 29.82
N GLY A 64 -10.63 -4.02 30.02
CA GLY A 64 -9.85 -3.18 29.09
C GLY A 64 -8.49 -2.83 29.64
N SER A 65 -7.68 -2.16 28.81
CA SER A 65 -6.40 -1.59 29.26
C SER A 65 -6.21 -0.19 28.66
N THR A 66 -5.62 0.70 29.44
CA THR A 66 -5.08 1.98 28.95
C THR A 66 -3.55 1.90 28.97
N LEU A 67 -2.86 2.87 28.38
CA LEU A 67 -1.38 2.91 28.27
C LEU A 67 -0.63 2.64 29.60
N HIS A 68 -1.27 2.86 30.76
CA HIS A 68 -0.63 2.74 32.08
C HIS A 68 -1.43 1.92 33.11
N ARG A 69 -2.63 1.41 32.76
CA ARG A 69 -3.50 0.72 33.72
C ARG A 69 -4.30 -0.40 33.05
N SER A 70 -4.41 -1.55 33.70
CA SER A 70 -5.39 -2.59 33.37
C SER A 70 -6.67 -2.36 34.15
N LEU A 71 -7.82 -2.54 33.49
CA LEU A 71 -9.15 -2.39 34.11
C LEU A 71 -9.75 -3.78 34.31
N GLU A 72 -10.08 -4.08 35.55
CA GLU A 72 -10.59 -5.38 35.98
C GLU A 72 -11.91 -5.19 36.74
N VAL A 73 -12.86 -6.11 36.53
CA VAL A 73 -14.04 -6.24 37.37
C VAL A 73 -13.96 -7.56 38.13
N VAL A 74 -14.00 -7.49 39.45
CA VAL A 74 -14.00 -8.63 40.33
C VAL A 74 -15.44 -8.90 40.75
N LEU A 75 -15.93 -10.13 40.55
CA LEU A 75 -17.30 -10.56 40.78
C LEU A 75 -17.31 -11.69 41.79
N THR A 76 -18.25 -11.65 42.73
CA THR A 76 -18.56 -12.77 43.63
C THR A 76 -20.01 -13.22 43.38
N PRO A 77 -20.24 -14.38 42.72
CA PRO A 77 -21.59 -14.91 42.47
C PRO A 77 -22.22 -15.43 43.76
N ARG A 78 -23.55 -15.58 43.79
CA ARG A 78 -24.22 -16.41 44.78
C ARG A 78 -23.91 -17.90 44.58
N GLU A 79 -24.06 -18.71 45.62
CA GLU A 79 -23.67 -20.15 45.61
C GLU A 79 -24.63 -21.05 44.83
N ASP A 80 -25.76 -20.54 44.36
CA ASP A 80 -26.71 -21.33 43.56
C ASP A 80 -26.22 -21.53 42.11
N ILE A 81 -26.60 -22.65 41.52
CA ILE A 81 -26.17 -23.10 40.19
C ILE A 81 -26.59 -22.10 39.10
N GLU A 82 -27.76 -21.45 39.24
CA GLU A 82 -28.31 -20.53 38.26
C GLU A 82 -27.55 -19.20 38.25
N SER A 83 -27.19 -18.69 39.44
CA SER A 83 -26.34 -17.49 39.59
C SER A 83 -24.92 -17.70 39.07
N ILE A 84 -24.34 -18.87 39.33
CA ILE A 84 -23.02 -19.23 38.76
C ILE A 84 -23.07 -19.33 37.24
N ALA A 85 -24.12 -19.92 36.67
CA ALA A 85 -24.30 -20.02 35.22
C ALA A 85 -24.48 -18.64 34.58
N THR A 86 -25.26 -17.76 35.21
CA THR A 86 -25.47 -16.36 34.76
C THR A 86 -24.17 -15.57 34.77
N VAL A 87 -23.36 -15.64 35.81
CA VAL A 87 -22.06 -14.97 35.90
C VAL A 87 -21.10 -15.52 34.86
N ASN A 88 -21.07 -16.83 34.62
CA ASN A 88 -20.23 -17.42 33.58
C ASN A 88 -20.65 -16.96 32.16
N ALA A 89 -21.98 -16.83 31.91
CA ALA A 89 -22.48 -16.29 30.63
C ALA A 89 -22.07 -14.82 30.42
N ILE A 90 -22.18 -13.99 31.47
CA ILE A 90 -21.71 -12.59 31.44
C ILE A 90 -20.19 -12.52 31.18
N MET A 91 -19.43 -13.40 31.83
CA MET A 91 -17.98 -13.50 31.60
C MET A 91 -17.65 -13.81 30.15
N LEU A 92 -18.32 -14.77 29.54
CA LEU A 92 -18.16 -15.18 28.16
C LEU A 92 -18.49 -14.02 27.20
N LEU A 93 -19.59 -13.32 27.44
CA LEU A 93 -19.99 -12.15 26.66
C LEU A 93 -18.93 -11.01 26.74
N LEU A 94 -18.42 -10.74 27.93
CA LEU A 94 -17.39 -9.71 28.12
C LEU A 94 -16.06 -10.06 27.43
N HIS A 95 -15.66 -11.34 27.48
CA HIS A 95 -14.51 -11.81 26.72
C HIS A 95 -14.73 -11.64 25.21
N THR A 96 -15.92 -11.97 24.71
CA THR A 96 -16.26 -11.83 23.27
C THR A 96 -16.27 -10.36 22.83
N VAL A 97 -16.85 -9.48 23.63
CA VAL A 97 -16.86 -8.02 23.35
C VAL A 97 -15.43 -7.46 23.35
N ARG A 98 -14.62 -7.84 24.34
CA ARG A 98 -13.22 -7.43 24.40
C ARG A 98 -12.42 -7.90 23.18
N ASP A 99 -12.63 -9.13 22.75
CA ASP A 99 -11.91 -9.69 21.58
C ASP A 99 -12.38 -9.00 20.28
N LEU A 100 -13.67 -8.63 20.19
CA LEU A 100 -14.20 -7.82 19.10
C LEU A 100 -13.65 -6.38 19.10
N GLU A 101 -13.58 -5.74 20.27
CA GLU A 101 -12.98 -4.39 20.38
C GLU A 101 -11.49 -4.41 20.07
N ARG A 102 -10.77 -5.46 20.50
CA ARG A 102 -9.37 -5.66 20.16
C ARG A 102 -9.17 -5.86 18.66
N ALA A 103 -9.99 -6.70 18.02
CA ALA A 103 -9.96 -6.89 16.57
C ALA A 103 -10.34 -5.61 15.80
N ARG A 104 -11.24 -4.79 16.38
CA ARG A 104 -11.62 -3.50 15.82
C ARG A 104 -10.49 -2.46 15.96
N ALA A 105 -9.87 -2.37 17.12
CA ALA A 105 -8.72 -1.49 17.36
C ALA A 105 -7.51 -1.88 16.49
N GLU A 106 -7.22 -3.18 16.34
CA GLU A 106 -6.18 -3.70 15.42
C GLU A 106 -6.52 -3.37 13.96
N ARG A 107 -7.81 -3.39 13.58
CA ARG A 107 -8.26 -2.98 12.25
C ARG A 107 -8.17 -1.46 12.05
N GLU A 108 -8.47 -0.64 13.06
CA GLU A 108 -8.33 0.81 13.06
C GLU A 108 -6.86 1.23 13.07
N GLU A 109 -5.97 0.56 13.82
CA GLU A 109 -4.51 0.77 13.75
C GLU A 109 -3.97 0.42 12.35
N MET A 110 -4.40 -0.68 11.74
CA MET A 110 -4.03 -1.02 10.37
C MET A 110 -4.55 0.02 9.36
N GLN A 111 -5.73 0.60 9.58
CA GLN A 111 -6.28 1.67 8.72
C GLN A 111 -5.59 3.02 8.95
N THR A 112 -5.05 3.28 10.13
CA THR A 112 -4.36 4.54 10.46
C THR A 112 -2.90 4.53 10.00
N LEU A 113 -2.23 3.37 10.05
CA LEU A 113 -0.89 3.16 9.50
C LEU A 113 -0.85 3.17 7.96
N TRP A 114 -1.98 2.84 7.32
CA TRP A 114 -2.15 2.84 5.87
C TRP A 114 -3.49 3.50 5.53
N PRO A 115 -3.53 4.81 5.23
CA PRO A 115 -4.71 5.40 4.63
C PRO A 115 -4.95 4.66 3.30
N THR A 116 -5.81 3.66 3.36
CA THR A 116 -6.36 3.00 2.18
C THR A 116 -7.15 4.09 1.46
N GLU A 117 -6.57 4.66 0.41
CA GLU A 117 -7.35 5.41 -0.56
C GLU A 117 -8.35 4.40 -1.13
N GLU A 118 -9.56 4.39 -0.59
CA GLU A 118 -10.69 3.66 -1.15
C GLU A 118 -10.98 4.22 -2.54
N ILE A 119 -10.35 3.62 -3.55
CA ILE A 119 -10.82 3.78 -4.92
C ILE A 119 -12.10 2.95 -4.98
N SER A 120 -13.22 3.65 -5.04
CA SER A 120 -14.54 3.03 -5.13
C SER A 120 -14.61 2.06 -6.31
N ALA A 121 -15.21 0.89 -6.08
CA ALA A 121 -15.35 -0.17 -7.09
C ALA A 121 -16.09 0.28 -8.37
N ALA A 122 -16.87 1.35 -8.29
CA ALA A 122 -17.59 1.93 -9.42
C ALA A 122 -16.67 2.74 -10.35
N ASP A 123 -15.57 3.29 -9.84
CA ASP A 123 -14.68 4.17 -10.59
C ASP A 123 -13.64 3.44 -11.42
N ASP A 124 -13.27 2.20 -11.03
CA ASP A 124 -12.19 1.42 -11.65
C ASP A 124 -12.44 1.07 -13.14
N GLN A 125 -13.70 0.88 -13.56
CA GLN A 125 -14.00 0.40 -14.91
C GLN A 125 -14.03 1.49 -15.98
N SER A 126 -14.30 2.74 -15.60
CA SER A 126 -14.41 3.87 -16.55
C SER A 126 -13.07 4.51 -16.90
N ILE A 127 -12.04 4.28 -16.08
CA ILE A 127 -10.74 4.97 -16.20
C ILE A 127 -9.72 4.11 -16.95
N VAL A 128 -9.97 2.80 -17.06
CA VAL A 128 -9.02 1.85 -17.66
C VAL A 128 -9.19 1.81 -19.18
N ALA A 129 -8.16 2.25 -19.92
CA ALA A 129 -8.12 2.24 -21.38
C ALA A 129 -6.92 1.42 -21.91
N GLY A 130 -6.86 1.17 -23.20
CA GLY A 130 -5.71 0.59 -23.90
C GLY A 130 -5.10 -0.64 -23.22
N GLN A 131 -3.80 -0.58 -23.02
CA GLN A 131 -2.99 -1.69 -22.46
C GLN A 131 -3.43 -2.08 -21.05
N MET A 132 -3.88 -1.15 -20.25
CA MET A 132 -4.34 -1.45 -18.90
C MET A 132 -5.62 -2.28 -18.89
N ARG A 133 -6.49 -2.13 -19.90
CA ARG A 133 -7.70 -2.96 -20.05
C ARG A 133 -7.34 -4.42 -20.35
N GLU A 134 -6.35 -4.65 -21.20
CA GLU A 134 -5.86 -6.00 -21.49
C GLU A 134 -5.25 -6.64 -20.24
N LEU A 135 -4.43 -5.87 -19.50
CA LEU A 135 -3.83 -6.30 -18.25
C LEU A 135 -4.90 -6.65 -17.19
N MET A 136 -5.94 -5.83 -17.05
CA MET A 136 -7.07 -6.11 -16.15
C MET A 136 -7.87 -7.34 -16.57
N THR A 137 -8.03 -7.57 -17.89
CA THR A 137 -8.71 -8.77 -18.41
C THR A 137 -7.88 -10.02 -18.09
N PHE A 138 -6.56 -9.95 -18.21
CA PHE A 138 -5.67 -11.04 -17.84
C PHE A 138 -5.65 -11.26 -16.32
N ALA A 139 -5.62 -10.18 -15.54
CA ALA A 139 -5.70 -10.22 -14.06
C ALA A 139 -6.98 -10.94 -13.57
N ARG A 140 -8.13 -10.73 -14.23
CA ARG A 140 -9.38 -11.46 -13.94
C ARG A 140 -9.25 -12.97 -14.16
N LYS A 141 -8.59 -13.39 -15.24
CA LYS A 141 -8.34 -14.83 -15.50
C LYS A 141 -7.43 -15.43 -14.44
N VAL A 142 -6.37 -14.70 -14.05
CA VAL A 142 -5.42 -15.12 -13.00
C VAL A 142 -6.09 -15.15 -11.62
N ALA A 143 -7.06 -14.28 -11.39
CA ALA A 143 -7.76 -14.17 -10.11
C ALA A 143 -8.48 -15.47 -9.71
N SER A 144 -9.02 -16.23 -10.67
CA SER A 144 -9.71 -17.51 -10.42
C SER A 144 -8.77 -18.63 -9.95
N THR A 145 -7.46 -18.45 -10.09
CA THR A 145 -6.44 -19.43 -9.68
C THR A 145 -5.83 -19.04 -8.33
N ASN A 146 -5.27 -20.01 -7.61
CA ASN A 146 -4.56 -19.75 -6.35
C ASN A 146 -3.03 -19.59 -6.54
N VAL A 147 -2.61 -19.29 -7.77
CA VAL A 147 -1.19 -19.18 -8.15
C VAL A 147 -0.61 -17.87 -7.67
N GLY A 148 0.69 -17.89 -7.28
CA GLY A 148 1.45 -16.68 -6.96
C GLY A 148 1.53 -15.71 -8.14
N VAL A 149 1.37 -14.42 -7.86
CA VAL A 149 1.41 -13.35 -8.86
C VAL A 149 2.47 -12.34 -8.47
N LEU A 150 3.34 -12.01 -9.42
CA LEU A 150 4.33 -10.93 -9.29
C LEU A 150 3.92 -9.74 -10.17
N ILE A 151 3.64 -8.61 -9.53
CA ILE A 151 3.32 -7.35 -10.20
C ILE A 151 4.58 -6.50 -10.28
N THR A 152 5.02 -6.16 -11.49
CA THR A 152 6.20 -5.30 -11.70
C THR A 152 5.79 -3.98 -12.31
N GLY A 153 6.48 -2.90 -11.96
CA GLY A 153 6.24 -1.58 -12.53
C GLY A 153 6.84 -0.47 -11.67
N GLU A 154 7.06 0.69 -12.27
CA GLU A 154 7.61 1.84 -11.58
C GLU A 154 6.77 2.27 -10.37
N SER A 155 7.38 3.03 -9.46
CA SER A 155 6.65 3.58 -8.31
C SER A 155 5.48 4.46 -8.79
N GLY A 156 4.32 4.31 -8.15
CA GLY A 156 3.11 5.10 -8.47
C GLY A 156 2.36 4.68 -9.73
N THR A 157 2.63 3.51 -10.34
CA THR A 157 1.92 3.00 -11.52
C THR A 157 0.58 2.35 -11.21
N GLY A 158 0.27 2.05 -9.92
CA GLY A 158 -0.97 1.42 -9.50
C GLY A 158 -0.86 -0.07 -9.19
N LYS A 159 0.31 -0.57 -8.76
CA LYS A 159 0.53 -2.00 -8.41
C LYS A 159 -0.48 -2.51 -7.36
N GLU A 160 -0.74 -1.73 -6.32
CA GLU A 160 -1.72 -2.10 -5.28
C GLU A 160 -3.15 -2.16 -5.81
N ILE A 161 -3.54 -1.23 -6.71
CA ILE A 161 -4.86 -1.23 -7.34
C ILE A 161 -5.07 -2.52 -8.12
N LEU A 162 -4.07 -2.97 -8.89
CA LEU A 162 -4.11 -4.22 -9.63
C LEU A 162 -4.18 -5.43 -8.68
N ALA A 163 -3.43 -5.42 -7.57
CA ALA A 163 -3.48 -6.49 -6.56
C ALA A 163 -4.87 -6.59 -5.91
N ARG A 164 -5.48 -5.45 -5.55
CA ARG A 164 -6.84 -5.39 -5.01
C ARG A 164 -7.88 -5.87 -6.02
N ALA A 165 -7.71 -5.53 -7.32
CA ALA A 165 -8.58 -6.04 -8.37
C ALA A 165 -8.47 -7.57 -8.51
N ILE A 166 -7.26 -8.14 -8.48
CA ILE A 166 -7.06 -9.60 -8.50
C ILE A 166 -7.74 -10.25 -7.29
N HIS A 167 -7.59 -9.70 -6.09
CA HIS A 167 -8.27 -10.21 -4.90
C HIS A 167 -9.79 -10.17 -5.05
N ARG A 168 -10.36 -9.03 -5.48
CA ARG A 168 -11.81 -8.82 -5.67
C ARG A 168 -12.43 -9.79 -6.68
N PHE A 169 -11.70 -10.17 -7.73
CA PHE A 169 -12.16 -11.13 -8.73
C PHE A 169 -11.85 -12.60 -8.37
N SER A 170 -11.24 -12.84 -7.20
CA SER A 170 -10.86 -14.18 -6.75
C SER A 170 -11.97 -14.84 -5.93
N PRO A 171 -11.92 -16.17 -5.74
CA PRO A 171 -12.78 -16.87 -4.79
C PRO A 171 -12.66 -16.41 -3.33
N ARG A 172 -11.64 -15.58 -3.03
CA ARG A 172 -11.36 -15.02 -1.70
C ARG A 172 -11.80 -13.56 -1.56
N ALA A 173 -12.67 -13.05 -2.45
CA ALA A 173 -13.09 -11.64 -2.47
C ALA A 173 -13.71 -11.15 -1.15
N ASP A 174 -14.42 -12.04 -0.43
CA ASP A 174 -15.05 -11.75 0.87
C ASP A 174 -14.11 -11.99 2.07
N LYS A 175 -12.86 -12.38 1.81
CA LYS A 175 -11.86 -12.67 2.83
C LYS A 175 -10.91 -11.47 3.02
N PRO A 176 -10.08 -11.45 4.09
CA PRO A 176 -9.16 -10.35 4.31
C PRO A 176 -8.18 -10.12 3.14
N PHE A 177 -7.99 -8.85 2.77
CA PHE A 177 -6.87 -8.40 1.95
C PHE A 177 -5.93 -7.61 2.84
N VAL A 178 -4.74 -8.16 3.09
CA VAL A 178 -3.74 -7.57 3.99
C VAL A 178 -2.59 -7.03 3.17
N PRO A 179 -2.49 -5.70 2.97
CA PRO A 179 -1.35 -5.09 2.31
C PRO A 179 -0.18 -4.93 3.29
N PHE A 180 1.03 -5.18 2.80
CA PHE A 180 2.25 -4.98 3.55
C PHE A 180 3.34 -4.42 2.62
N ASN A 181 3.93 -3.28 3.00
CA ASN A 181 5.03 -2.68 2.26
C ASN A 181 6.35 -2.99 2.96
N CYS A 182 7.20 -3.77 2.30
CA CYS A 182 8.48 -4.21 2.85
C CYS A 182 9.49 -3.06 3.04
N ALA A 183 9.35 -1.96 2.31
CA ALA A 183 10.24 -0.79 2.40
C ALA A 183 9.84 0.21 3.50
N ALA A 184 8.62 0.10 4.06
CA ALA A 184 8.09 1.13 4.97
C ALA A 184 8.44 0.89 6.45
N ILE A 185 8.97 -0.29 6.79
CA ILE A 185 9.19 -0.73 8.17
C ILE A 185 10.69 -0.97 8.40
N PRO A 186 11.22 -0.58 9.57
CA PRO A 186 12.59 -0.91 9.95
C PRO A 186 12.86 -2.42 9.87
N ARG A 187 14.06 -2.79 9.41
CA ARG A 187 14.45 -4.19 9.15
C ARG A 187 14.26 -5.10 10.36
N GLU A 188 14.60 -4.61 11.53
CA GLU A 188 14.49 -5.33 12.81
C GLU A 188 13.05 -5.69 13.18
N MET A 189 12.08 -4.95 12.63
CA MET A 189 10.66 -5.17 12.90
C MET A 189 9.95 -6.00 11.82
N LEU A 190 10.53 -6.12 10.61
CA LEU A 190 9.91 -6.81 9.47
C LEU A 190 9.52 -8.24 9.81
N GLU A 191 10.43 -9.00 10.42
CA GLU A 191 10.19 -10.39 10.79
C GLU A 191 9.03 -10.53 11.78
N SER A 192 9.07 -9.73 12.84
CA SER A 192 8.02 -9.70 13.85
C SER A 192 6.66 -9.30 13.30
N GLN A 193 6.62 -8.35 12.37
CA GLN A 193 5.37 -7.91 11.72
C GLN A 193 4.79 -8.99 10.80
N LEU A 194 5.61 -9.65 9.98
CA LEU A 194 5.16 -10.66 9.04
C LEU A 194 4.74 -11.97 9.75
N PHE A 195 5.64 -12.51 10.56
CA PHE A 195 5.51 -13.85 11.11
C PHE A 195 4.89 -13.87 12.53
N GLY A 196 4.92 -12.72 13.23
CA GLY A 196 4.51 -12.60 14.61
C GLY A 196 5.60 -12.98 15.61
N HIS A 197 5.32 -12.76 16.88
CA HIS A 197 6.23 -13.09 17.96
C HIS A 197 5.48 -13.44 19.24
N ARG A 198 6.12 -14.19 20.13
CA ARG A 198 5.69 -14.41 21.51
C ARG A 198 6.31 -13.36 22.41
N ARG A 199 5.62 -13.06 23.49
CA ARG A 199 6.13 -12.20 24.56
C ARG A 199 7.51 -12.67 25.01
N GLY A 200 8.48 -11.75 25.09
CA GLY A 200 9.85 -12.05 25.48
C GLY A 200 10.76 -12.59 24.36
N ALA A 201 10.29 -12.67 23.12
CA ALA A 201 11.11 -13.13 21.99
C ALA A 201 12.29 -12.18 21.68
N PHE A 202 12.15 -10.89 22.04
CA PHE A 202 13.19 -9.86 21.96
C PHE A 202 12.93 -8.79 23.04
N THR A 203 13.90 -7.89 23.27
CA THR A 203 13.92 -6.95 24.41
C THR A 203 12.69 -6.04 24.52
N SER A 204 12.02 -5.72 23.41
CA SER A 204 10.80 -4.90 23.35
C SER A 204 9.51 -5.70 23.08
N ALA A 205 9.55 -7.02 23.18
CA ALA A 205 8.39 -7.89 22.98
C ALA A 205 7.54 -7.99 24.27
N ASP A 206 6.80 -6.93 24.59
CA ASP A 206 5.98 -6.85 25.83
C ASP A 206 4.72 -7.71 25.78
N ARG A 207 4.24 -8.06 24.57
CA ARG A 207 3.01 -8.83 24.31
C ARG A 207 3.18 -9.76 23.13
N ASP A 208 2.30 -10.75 23.00
CA ASP A 208 2.21 -11.61 21.81
C ASP A 208 1.72 -10.79 20.62
N SER A 209 2.27 -11.06 19.43
CA SER A 209 1.79 -10.56 18.14
C SER A 209 1.51 -11.71 17.19
N LEU A 210 0.33 -11.72 16.57
CA LEU A 210 -0.07 -12.79 15.65
C LEU A 210 0.67 -12.74 14.31
N GLY A 211 1.13 -11.56 13.88
CA GLY A 211 1.72 -11.34 12.57
C GLY A 211 0.71 -11.25 11.42
N LEU A 212 1.15 -10.57 10.33
CA LEU A 212 0.27 -10.26 9.21
C LEU A 212 -0.12 -11.47 8.36
N ILE A 213 0.74 -12.49 8.29
CA ILE A 213 0.41 -13.74 7.57
C ILE A 213 -0.80 -14.42 8.22
N ARG A 214 -0.89 -14.45 9.55
CA ARG A 214 -2.08 -14.98 10.25
C ARG A 214 -3.29 -14.08 10.09
N ALA A 215 -3.10 -12.77 10.10
CA ALA A 215 -4.19 -11.81 9.86
C ALA A 215 -4.80 -11.96 8.45
N ALA A 216 -4.01 -12.45 7.48
CA ALA A 216 -4.43 -12.74 6.12
C ALA A 216 -5.04 -14.15 5.94
N LYS A 217 -5.24 -14.92 7.02
CA LYS A 217 -5.75 -16.30 6.94
C LYS A 217 -6.99 -16.42 6.07
N ASP A 218 -7.00 -17.43 5.19
CA ASP A 218 -8.03 -17.72 4.19
C ASP A 218 -8.24 -16.61 3.14
N GLY A 219 -7.47 -15.52 3.25
CA GLY A 219 -7.52 -14.33 2.40
C GLY A 219 -6.33 -14.18 1.47
N THR A 220 -5.91 -12.93 1.30
CA THR A 220 -4.78 -12.54 0.42
C THR A 220 -3.81 -11.63 1.16
N LEU A 221 -2.54 -11.99 1.15
CA LEU A 221 -1.43 -11.14 1.58
C LEU A 221 -0.83 -10.45 0.34
N PHE A 222 -0.78 -9.15 0.36
CA PHE A 222 -0.12 -8.35 -0.67
C PHE A 222 1.21 -7.82 -0.14
N LEU A 223 2.33 -8.29 -0.73
CA LEU A 223 3.68 -7.87 -0.39
C LEU A 223 4.15 -6.82 -1.41
N ASP A 224 4.14 -5.54 -1.02
CA ASP A 224 4.67 -4.47 -1.88
C ASP A 224 6.17 -4.26 -1.61
N GLU A 225 6.90 -3.91 -2.66
CA GLU A 225 8.35 -3.71 -2.69
C GLU A 225 9.12 -4.93 -2.14
N VAL A 226 8.75 -6.14 -2.59
CA VAL A 226 9.35 -7.41 -2.13
C VAL A 226 10.86 -7.50 -2.37
N GLY A 227 11.41 -6.72 -3.32
CA GLY A 227 12.84 -6.61 -3.57
C GLY A 227 13.65 -5.97 -2.43
N GLU A 228 12.98 -5.32 -1.47
CA GLU A 228 13.61 -4.69 -0.30
C GLU A 228 13.71 -5.64 0.91
N LEU A 229 13.25 -6.89 0.78
CA LEU A 229 13.38 -7.90 1.83
C LEU A 229 14.83 -8.30 2.06
N ASP A 230 15.24 -8.30 3.32
CA ASP A 230 16.57 -8.77 3.72
C ASP A 230 16.76 -10.24 3.40
N LEU A 231 18.01 -10.62 3.07
CA LEU A 231 18.40 -11.98 2.72
C LEU A 231 18.03 -13.00 3.83
N ASP A 232 18.08 -12.61 5.09
CA ASP A 232 17.77 -13.47 6.23
C ASP A 232 16.27 -13.80 6.34
N LEU A 233 15.40 -12.95 5.82
CA LEU A 233 13.95 -13.16 5.81
C LEU A 233 13.46 -13.96 4.60
N GLN A 234 14.22 -13.94 3.51
CA GLN A 234 13.83 -14.58 2.26
C GLN A 234 13.65 -16.11 2.41
N PRO A 235 14.51 -16.86 3.17
CA PRO A 235 14.26 -18.29 3.40
C PRO A 235 12.98 -18.58 4.18
N LYS A 236 12.60 -17.71 5.13
CA LYS A 236 11.37 -17.85 5.92
C LYS A 236 10.13 -17.61 5.06
N LEU A 237 10.20 -16.61 4.20
CA LEU A 237 9.15 -16.34 3.21
C LEU A 237 9.02 -17.48 2.20
N LEU A 238 10.15 -18.03 1.72
CA LEU A 238 10.15 -19.18 0.81
C LEU A 238 9.45 -20.39 1.43
N ARG A 239 9.82 -20.75 2.67
CA ARG A 239 9.17 -21.85 3.41
C ARG A 239 7.66 -21.64 3.52
N PHE A 240 7.24 -20.42 3.87
CA PHE A 240 5.80 -20.07 3.89
C PHE A 240 5.14 -20.26 2.51
N LEU A 241 5.76 -19.80 1.43
CA LEU A 241 5.23 -19.94 0.07
C LEU A 241 5.15 -21.39 -0.42
N GLU A 242 6.01 -22.27 0.09
CA GLU A 242 6.06 -23.69 -0.32
C GLU A 242 5.08 -24.56 0.45
N SER A 243 5.11 -24.47 1.79
CA SER A 243 4.35 -25.35 2.68
C SER A 243 3.16 -24.68 3.38
N GLY A 244 3.02 -23.35 3.29
CA GLY A 244 2.07 -22.59 4.10
C GLY A 244 2.45 -22.50 5.57
N GLU A 245 3.66 -22.99 5.96
CA GLU A 245 4.10 -23.00 7.34
C GLU A 245 4.78 -21.71 7.74
N ILE A 246 4.45 -21.22 8.93
CA ILE A 246 5.12 -20.09 9.57
C ILE A 246 5.61 -20.47 10.95
N ASN A 247 6.71 -19.86 11.36
CA ASN A 247 7.30 -20.04 12.67
C ASN A 247 7.51 -18.66 13.32
N PRO A 248 6.62 -18.24 14.24
CA PRO A 248 6.76 -16.97 14.95
C PRO A 248 8.01 -16.93 15.81
N LEU A 249 8.54 -15.72 16.02
CA LEU A 249 9.68 -15.54 16.92
C LEU A 249 9.36 -16.01 18.33
N GLY A 250 10.22 -16.85 18.90
CA GLY A 250 10.03 -17.40 20.25
C GLY A 250 9.04 -18.56 20.34
N GLU A 251 8.56 -19.09 19.21
CA GLU A 251 7.71 -20.30 19.16
C GLU A 251 8.49 -21.47 18.55
N SER A 252 8.40 -22.65 19.17
CA SER A 252 9.14 -23.82 18.71
C SER A 252 8.39 -24.69 17.70
N ALA A 253 7.04 -24.58 17.66
CA ALA A 253 6.21 -25.39 16.76
C ALA A 253 5.72 -24.54 15.57
N PRO A 254 5.99 -24.97 14.31
CA PRO A 254 5.40 -24.34 13.15
C PRO A 254 3.90 -24.63 13.08
N PHE A 255 3.14 -23.74 12.45
CA PHE A 255 1.75 -23.99 12.11
C PHE A 255 1.44 -23.53 10.70
N SER A 256 0.47 -24.21 10.07
CA SER A 256 0.09 -23.94 8.69
C SER A 256 -1.01 -22.89 8.59
N VAL A 257 -0.90 -22.01 7.60
CA VAL A 257 -1.88 -20.97 7.29
C VAL A 257 -2.14 -20.97 5.78
N ASP A 258 -3.41 -21.05 5.39
CA ASP A 258 -3.79 -20.90 3.98
C ASP A 258 -3.94 -19.42 3.63
N VAL A 259 -3.02 -18.90 2.83
CA VAL A 259 -3.02 -17.49 2.39
C VAL A 259 -2.58 -17.43 0.93
N ARG A 260 -3.34 -16.70 0.10
CA ARG A 260 -2.87 -16.35 -1.25
C ARG A 260 -1.88 -15.21 -1.17
N VAL A 261 -0.73 -15.32 -1.86
CA VAL A 261 0.27 -14.26 -1.91
C VAL A 261 0.27 -13.58 -3.28
N ILE A 262 0.22 -12.25 -3.27
CA ILE A 262 0.47 -11.39 -4.42
C ILE A 262 1.67 -10.52 -4.05
N ALA A 263 2.75 -10.57 -4.83
CA ALA A 263 3.94 -9.76 -4.61
C ALA A 263 4.02 -8.61 -5.63
N ALA A 264 4.61 -7.48 -5.23
CA ALA A 264 4.87 -6.37 -6.12
C ALA A 264 6.27 -5.79 -5.90
N THR A 265 6.86 -5.22 -6.94
CA THR A 265 8.14 -4.54 -6.86
C THR A 265 8.33 -3.52 -8.00
N ASN A 266 9.10 -2.47 -7.73
CA ASN A 266 9.62 -1.55 -8.74
C ASN A 266 11.04 -1.92 -9.19
N SER A 267 11.71 -2.83 -8.47
CA SER A 267 13.07 -3.27 -8.73
C SER A 267 13.11 -4.42 -9.73
N ASN A 268 14.21 -4.54 -10.47
CA ASN A 268 14.47 -5.69 -11.31
C ASN A 268 15.03 -6.83 -10.46
N LEU A 269 14.17 -7.82 -10.12
CA LEU A 269 14.57 -8.95 -9.27
C LEU A 269 15.65 -9.82 -9.93
N GLU A 270 15.68 -9.95 -11.26
CA GLU A 270 16.71 -10.70 -11.97
C GLU A 270 18.11 -10.10 -11.73
N ILE A 271 18.21 -8.75 -11.70
CA ILE A 271 19.45 -8.07 -11.36
C ILE A 271 19.80 -8.29 -9.89
N LEU A 272 18.84 -8.19 -8.97
CA LEU A 272 19.07 -8.44 -7.54
C LEU A 272 19.54 -9.88 -7.26
N VAL A 273 19.05 -10.86 -8.03
CA VAL A 273 19.52 -12.24 -7.97
C VAL A 273 20.99 -12.34 -8.41
N GLN A 274 21.36 -11.69 -9.54
CA GLN A 274 22.74 -11.66 -10.02
C GLN A 274 23.71 -10.97 -9.04
N GLU A 275 23.23 -9.96 -8.31
CA GLU A 275 23.99 -9.25 -7.28
C GLU A 275 24.04 -10.00 -5.94
N GLY A 276 23.36 -11.16 -5.81
CA GLY A 276 23.28 -11.92 -4.57
C GLY A 276 22.45 -11.24 -3.47
N ARG A 277 21.62 -10.28 -3.80
CA ARG A 277 20.72 -9.54 -2.89
C ARG A 277 19.32 -10.12 -2.81
N PHE A 278 18.98 -11.02 -3.74
CA PHE A 278 17.72 -11.75 -3.75
C PHE A 278 18.00 -13.21 -4.10
N ARG A 279 17.33 -14.14 -3.42
CA ARG A 279 17.52 -15.58 -3.66
C ARG A 279 16.81 -16.00 -4.94
N GLU A 280 17.48 -16.84 -5.71
CA GLU A 280 16.96 -17.36 -6.97
C GLU A 280 15.73 -18.27 -6.76
N ASP A 281 15.74 -19.10 -5.71
CA ASP A 281 14.63 -20.00 -5.37
C ASP A 281 13.35 -19.22 -5.02
N LEU A 282 13.47 -18.17 -4.22
CA LEU A 282 12.35 -17.29 -3.89
C LEU A 282 11.83 -16.54 -5.14
N PHE A 283 12.74 -16.06 -6.00
CA PHE A 283 12.36 -15.42 -7.25
C PHE A 283 11.48 -16.31 -8.11
N TYR A 284 11.87 -17.57 -8.35
CA TYR A 284 11.03 -18.48 -9.15
C TYR A 284 9.70 -18.83 -8.47
N ARG A 285 9.66 -18.88 -7.14
CA ARG A 285 8.42 -19.15 -6.40
C ARG A 285 7.43 -17.99 -6.45
N LEU A 286 7.91 -16.74 -6.48
CA LEU A 286 7.09 -15.54 -6.61
C LEU A 286 6.69 -15.27 -8.07
N ASN A 287 7.59 -15.54 -9.02
CA ASN A 287 7.43 -15.18 -10.44
C ASN A 287 6.76 -16.28 -11.27
N VAL A 288 5.64 -16.85 -10.76
CA VAL A 288 4.89 -17.86 -11.52
C VAL A 288 4.05 -17.18 -12.61
N ILE A 289 3.35 -16.11 -12.27
CA ILE A 289 2.64 -15.26 -13.24
C ILE A 289 3.13 -13.82 -13.04
N ARG A 290 3.71 -13.25 -14.09
CA ARG A 290 4.20 -11.87 -14.07
C ARG A 290 3.21 -10.94 -14.74
N LEU A 291 2.85 -9.85 -14.04
CA LEU A 291 2.02 -8.76 -14.54
C LEU A 291 2.84 -7.47 -14.54
N ALA A 292 3.25 -7.00 -15.71
CA ALA A 292 4.03 -5.77 -15.84
C ALA A 292 3.09 -4.58 -16.11
N ILE A 293 3.09 -3.59 -15.21
CA ILE A 293 2.32 -2.36 -15.40
C ILE A 293 3.22 -1.35 -16.13
N PRO A 294 2.82 -0.90 -17.32
CA PRO A 294 3.59 0.11 -18.04
C PRO A 294 3.53 1.46 -17.32
N PRO A 295 4.58 2.28 -17.41
CA PRO A 295 4.60 3.62 -16.85
C PRO A 295 3.60 4.53 -17.58
N LEU A 296 3.12 5.60 -16.91
CA LEU A 296 2.07 6.46 -17.42
C LEU A 296 2.43 7.14 -18.76
N ARG A 297 3.72 7.40 -19.03
CA ARG A 297 4.21 7.93 -20.30
C ARG A 297 4.00 7.00 -21.51
N GLU A 298 3.79 5.72 -21.29
CA GLU A 298 3.51 4.71 -22.33
C GLU A 298 2.00 4.46 -22.54
N ARG A 299 1.14 5.00 -21.64
CA ARG A 299 -0.32 4.91 -21.71
C ARG A 299 -0.99 6.28 -21.57
N ARG A 300 -0.53 7.23 -22.39
CA ARG A 300 -0.98 8.63 -22.35
C ARG A 300 -2.47 8.82 -22.66
N ASP A 301 -3.07 7.90 -23.37
CA ASP A 301 -4.50 7.83 -23.68
C ASP A 301 -5.37 7.74 -22.41
N GLU A 302 -4.82 7.26 -21.28
CA GLU A 302 -5.51 7.21 -20.00
C GLU A 302 -5.47 8.56 -19.25
N ILE A 303 -4.50 9.46 -19.55
CA ILE A 303 -4.28 10.68 -18.78
C ILE A 303 -5.54 11.56 -18.73
N PRO A 304 -6.29 11.81 -19.82
CA PRO A 304 -7.48 12.67 -19.73
C PRO A 304 -8.54 12.14 -18.76
N ALA A 305 -8.82 10.82 -18.78
CA ALA A 305 -9.77 10.19 -17.90
C ALA A 305 -9.30 10.27 -16.42
N LEU A 306 -8.02 10.00 -16.15
CA LEU A 306 -7.41 10.12 -14.83
C LEU A 306 -7.45 11.57 -14.32
N VAL A 307 -7.17 12.55 -15.19
CA VAL A 307 -7.22 13.98 -14.83
C VAL A 307 -8.62 14.40 -14.42
N HIS A 308 -9.63 14.04 -15.20
CA HIS A 308 -11.01 14.34 -14.86
C HIS A 308 -11.46 13.68 -13.56
N HIS A 309 -11.11 12.41 -13.37
CA HIS A 309 -11.43 11.67 -12.15
C HIS A 309 -10.77 12.30 -10.91
N PHE A 310 -9.47 12.54 -10.93
CA PHE A 310 -8.76 13.10 -9.78
C PHE A 310 -9.13 14.56 -9.49
N ALA A 311 -9.38 15.36 -10.52
CA ALA A 311 -9.86 16.73 -10.33
C ALA A 311 -11.25 16.77 -9.69
N ALA A 312 -12.17 15.90 -10.12
CA ALA A 312 -13.52 15.81 -9.55
C ALA A 312 -13.48 15.31 -8.10
N ARG A 313 -12.64 14.28 -7.80
CA ARG A 313 -12.45 13.76 -6.46
C ARG A 313 -11.86 14.81 -5.51
N ALA A 314 -10.82 15.52 -5.95
CA ALA A 314 -10.20 16.59 -5.16
C ALA A 314 -11.17 17.77 -4.95
N ALA A 315 -11.97 18.12 -5.96
CA ALA A 315 -12.99 19.17 -5.84
C ALA A 315 -14.05 18.81 -4.79
N SER A 316 -14.49 17.55 -4.75
CA SER A 316 -15.41 17.04 -3.73
C SER A 316 -14.77 17.07 -2.34
N GLU A 317 -13.53 16.58 -2.19
CA GLU A 317 -12.77 16.54 -0.92
C GLU A 317 -12.59 17.96 -0.34
N PHE A 318 -12.20 18.93 -1.18
CA PHE A 318 -11.95 20.32 -0.76
C PHE A 318 -13.20 21.21 -0.82
N LYS A 319 -14.37 20.64 -1.14
CA LYS A 319 -15.65 21.39 -1.26
C LYS A 319 -15.56 22.58 -2.21
N LYS A 320 -14.87 22.41 -3.35
CA LYS A 320 -14.63 23.46 -4.35
C LYS A 320 -15.71 23.54 -5.44
N GLY A 321 -16.80 22.76 -5.34
CA GLY A 321 -17.83 22.73 -6.36
C GLY A 321 -17.35 22.06 -7.65
N ARG A 322 -17.69 22.62 -8.82
CA ARG A 322 -17.35 22.03 -10.12
C ARG A 322 -16.08 22.65 -10.69
N VAL A 323 -14.96 21.95 -10.53
CA VAL A 323 -13.67 22.35 -11.11
C VAL A 323 -13.51 21.71 -12.48
N ARG A 324 -13.07 22.49 -13.48
CA ARG A 324 -12.77 22.02 -14.86
C ARG A 324 -11.28 22.22 -15.15
N VAL A 325 -10.76 21.44 -16.08
CA VAL A 325 -9.39 21.58 -16.56
C VAL A 325 -9.42 22.24 -17.92
N ALA A 326 -8.64 23.31 -18.12
CA ALA A 326 -8.52 23.98 -19.41
C ALA A 326 -7.84 23.06 -20.43
N GLU A 327 -8.17 23.18 -21.72
CA GLU A 327 -7.60 22.37 -22.79
C GLU A 327 -6.08 22.53 -22.89
N GLU A 328 -5.59 23.75 -22.79
CA GLU A 328 -4.14 24.06 -22.77
C GLU A 328 -3.45 23.39 -21.57
N THR A 329 -4.12 23.32 -20.41
CA THR A 329 -3.60 22.60 -19.23
C THR A 329 -3.52 21.10 -19.49
N MET A 330 -4.54 20.54 -20.13
CA MET A 330 -4.57 19.13 -20.52
C MET A 330 -3.43 18.78 -21.47
N GLU A 331 -3.11 19.65 -22.44
CA GLU A 331 -1.98 19.46 -23.36
C GLU A 331 -0.64 19.32 -22.60
N HIS A 332 -0.38 20.22 -21.63
CA HIS A 332 0.82 20.12 -20.80
C HIS A 332 0.86 18.83 -19.98
N LEU A 333 -0.26 18.41 -19.41
CA LEU A 333 -0.36 17.17 -18.64
C LEU A 333 -0.12 15.93 -19.52
N LEU A 334 -0.57 15.93 -20.78
CA LEU A 334 -0.34 14.85 -21.74
C LEU A 334 1.14 14.75 -22.17
N LEU A 335 1.84 15.88 -22.27
CA LEU A 335 3.22 15.93 -22.74
C LEU A 335 4.23 15.55 -21.66
N TYR A 336 3.91 15.78 -20.40
CA TYR A 336 4.83 15.52 -19.28
C TYR A 336 5.09 14.02 -19.09
N PRO A 337 6.33 13.58 -18.83
CA PRO A 337 6.69 12.15 -18.74
C PRO A 337 6.28 11.46 -17.46
N TRP A 338 5.78 12.16 -16.45
CA TRP A 338 5.29 11.64 -15.18
C TRP A 338 6.22 10.62 -14.50
N PRO A 339 7.44 11.01 -14.06
CA PRO A 339 8.39 10.08 -13.42
C PRO A 339 7.83 9.44 -12.14
N GLY A 340 6.88 10.07 -11.47
CA GLY A 340 6.14 9.50 -10.33
C GLY A 340 4.77 8.93 -10.73
N ASN A 341 4.53 8.73 -12.02
CA ASN A 341 3.35 8.08 -12.60
C ASN A 341 2.01 8.66 -12.08
N ILE A 342 1.03 7.80 -11.80
CA ILE A 342 -0.31 8.21 -11.33
C ILE A 342 -0.23 8.92 -9.96
N ARG A 343 0.69 8.51 -9.07
CA ARG A 343 0.84 9.16 -7.76
C ARG A 343 1.22 10.63 -7.91
N GLN A 344 2.15 10.94 -8.81
CA GLN A 344 2.55 12.32 -9.08
C GLN A 344 1.40 13.11 -9.74
N LEU A 345 0.71 12.52 -10.73
CA LEU A 345 -0.42 13.16 -11.39
C LEU A 345 -1.54 13.51 -10.38
N ASN A 346 -1.91 12.56 -9.54
CA ASN A 346 -2.92 12.78 -8.50
C ASN A 346 -2.52 13.90 -7.52
N ASN A 347 -1.28 13.86 -7.00
CA ASN A 347 -0.78 14.88 -6.09
C ASN A 347 -0.79 16.27 -6.73
N GLU A 348 -0.42 16.36 -8.00
CA GLU A 348 -0.40 17.63 -8.73
C GLU A 348 -1.82 18.19 -8.92
N LEU A 349 -2.77 17.35 -9.31
CA LEU A 349 -4.16 17.76 -9.45
C LEU A 349 -4.77 18.15 -8.10
N ARG A 350 -4.50 17.42 -7.04
CA ARG A 350 -4.93 17.80 -5.68
C ARG A 350 -4.39 19.18 -5.29
N ARG A 351 -3.10 19.44 -5.57
CA ARG A 351 -2.48 20.74 -5.31
C ARG A 351 -3.17 21.86 -6.11
N MET A 352 -3.39 21.64 -7.40
CA MET A 352 -4.05 22.62 -8.27
C MET A 352 -5.48 22.95 -7.80
N VAL A 353 -6.25 21.92 -7.45
CA VAL A 353 -7.64 22.09 -6.97
C VAL A 353 -7.66 22.75 -5.58
N ALA A 354 -6.75 22.38 -4.68
CA ALA A 354 -6.66 23.00 -3.35
C ALA A 354 -6.44 24.52 -3.42
N LEU A 355 -5.60 24.97 -4.37
CA LEU A 355 -5.26 26.39 -4.58
C LEU A 355 -6.26 27.13 -5.47
N ALA A 356 -7.16 26.43 -6.16
CA ALA A 356 -8.16 27.03 -7.05
C ALA A 356 -9.33 27.64 -6.27
N ASP A 357 -10.00 28.60 -6.87
CA ASP A 357 -11.28 29.09 -6.39
C ASP A 357 -12.40 28.07 -6.64
N ALA A 358 -13.53 28.22 -5.93
CA ALA A 358 -14.69 27.37 -6.16
C ALA A 358 -15.25 27.60 -7.59
N ASP A 359 -15.77 26.52 -8.20
CA ASP A 359 -16.36 26.52 -9.54
C ASP A 359 -15.45 27.10 -10.65
N SER A 360 -14.15 26.94 -10.51
CA SER A 360 -13.13 27.54 -11.38
C SER A 360 -12.61 26.61 -12.47
N VAL A 361 -11.78 27.17 -13.35
CA VAL A 361 -11.07 26.44 -14.42
C VAL A 361 -9.57 26.41 -14.10
N LEU A 362 -9.00 25.22 -14.03
CA LEU A 362 -7.56 25.00 -13.81
C LEU A 362 -6.80 25.43 -15.09
N LYS A 363 -6.15 26.57 -15.03
CA LYS A 363 -5.37 27.16 -16.13
C LYS A 363 -3.90 26.68 -16.07
N PRO A 364 -3.11 26.81 -17.17
CA PRO A 364 -1.69 26.48 -17.19
C PRO A 364 -0.87 27.20 -16.12
N SER A 365 -1.28 28.42 -15.72
CA SER A 365 -0.60 29.18 -14.66
C SER A 365 -0.59 28.49 -13.29
N ALA A 366 -1.49 27.51 -13.06
CA ALA A 366 -1.51 26.71 -11.84
C ALA A 366 -0.52 25.54 -11.89
N LEU A 367 0.07 25.23 -13.06
CA LEU A 367 1.05 24.15 -13.22
C LEU A 367 2.44 24.59 -12.76
N PRO A 368 3.26 23.67 -12.18
CA PRO A 368 4.66 23.93 -11.89
C PRO A 368 5.47 24.20 -13.17
N ALA A 369 6.51 24.99 -13.03
CA ALA A 369 7.41 25.33 -14.15
C ALA A 369 7.99 24.10 -14.86
N GLN A 370 8.17 22.98 -14.15
CA GLN A 370 8.66 21.71 -14.71
C GLN A 370 7.69 21.09 -15.71
N ILE A 371 6.37 21.16 -15.43
CA ILE A 371 5.33 20.64 -16.32
C ILE A 371 5.10 21.60 -17.48
N LEU A 372 5.10 22.91 -17.23
CA LEU A 372 4.99 23.94 -18.28
C LEU A 372 6.11 23.88 -19.32
N ARG A 373 7.32 23.49 -18.90
CA ARG A 373 8.50 23.33 -19.79
C ARG A 373 8.57 21.96 -20.47
N ALA A 374 7.62 21.06 -20.23
CA ALA A 374 7.55 19.78 -20.89
C ALA A 374 7.17 19.98 -22.37
N THR A 375 8.17 20.11 -23.19
CA THR A 375 8.05 19.94 -24.64
C THR A 375 8.05 18.46 -24.99
N PRO A 376 7.46 18.02 -26.12
CA PRO A 376 7.58 16.67 -26.60
C PRO A 376 9.07 16.32 -26.70
N ARG A 377 9.60 15.56 -25.74
CA ARG A 377 10.91 14.94 -25.92
C ARG A 377 10.70 13.82 -26.92
N SER A 378 10.87 14.13 -28.20
CA SER A 378 11.31 13.13 -29.13
C SER A 378 12.50 12.41 -28.48
N ALA A 379 12.40 11.07 -28.44
CA ALA A 379 13.29 10.13 -27.79
C ALA A 379 14.69 10.68 -27.50
N ARG A 380 15.16 10.47 -26.26
CA ARG A 380 16.50 10.81 -25.79
C ARG A 380 17.57 10.56 -26.84
N ALA A 381 17.77 11.57 -27.70
CA ALA A 381 19.07 11.82 -28.27
C ALA A 381 19.79 12.70 -27.26
N THR A 382 20.99 12.34 -26.86
CA THR A 382 22.00 13.26 -26.28
C THR A 382 21.83 14.64 -26.93
N PRO A 383 21.88 15.75 -26.18
CA PRO A 383 21.71 17.08 -26.75
C PRO A 383 22.79 17.32 -27.80
N GLY A 384 22.48 16.94 -29.02
CA GLY A 384 23.21 17.38 -30.19
C GLY A 384 22.67 18.74 -30.63
N PRO A 385 23.42 19.49 -31.44
CA PRO A 385 22.97 20.77 -31.94
C PRO A 385 21.65 20.61 -32.70
N GLU A 386 20.59 21.24 -32.19
CA GLU A 386 19.23 21.27 -32.79
C GLU A 386 19.22 22.40 -33.84
N MET A 387 18.68 22.12 -35.02
CA MET A 387 18.49 23.11 -36.06
C MET A 387 17.00 23.36 -36.30
N ALA A 388 16.54 24.58 -36.10
CA ALA A 388 15.16 24.98 -36.41
C ALA A 388 14.99 25.04 -37.93
N VAL A 389 14.04 24.31 -38.49
CA VAL A 389 13.73 24.24 -39.91
C VAL A 389 12.38 24.88 -40.18
N PRO A 390 12.29 25.97 -40.94
CA PRO A 390 11.02 26.57 -41.32
C PRO A 390 10.23 25.64 -42.26
N LEU A 391 9.06 25.19 -41.84
CA LEU A 391 8.20 24.26 -42.61
C LEU A 391 7.62 24.88 -43.91
N ARG A 392 7.79 26.19 -44.10
CA ARG A 392 7.29 26.93 -45.30
C ARG A 392 8.31 27.02 -46.43
N ASP A 393 9.57 26.60 -46.20
CA ASP A 393 10.61 26.64 -47.22
C ASP A 393 10.43 25.48 -48.23
N LYS A 394 11.01 25.72 -49.45
CA LYS A 394 11.02 24.66 -50.48
C LYS A 394 11.79 23.43 -49.97
N LEU A 395 11.27 22.26 -50.22
CA LEU A 395 11.77 20.99 -49.69
C LEU A 395 13.27 20.73 -50.03
N THR A 396 13.64 20.89 -51.29
CA THR A 396 15.02 20.57 -51.76
C THR A 396 16.12 21.44 -51.11
N PRO A 397 16.00 22.79 -51.06
CA PRO A 397 16.99 23.60 -50.37
C PRO A 397 17.06 23.34 -48.86
N THR A 398 15.93 23.03 -48.27
CA THR A 398 15.85 22.72 -46.84
C THR A 398 16.51 21.41 -46.48
N LEU A 399 16.31 20.38 -47.30
CA LEU A 399 17.00 19.09 -47.13
C LEU A 399 18.50 19.23 -47.28
N TRP A 400 18.99 20.07 -48.23
CA TRP A 400 20.43 20.31 -48.37
C TRP A 400 21.02 21.04 -47.15
N LYS A 401 20.31 21.98 -46.55
CA LYS A 401 20.76 22.63 -45.31
C LYS A 401 20.87 21.62 -44.16
N ILE A 402 19.86 20.73 -44.00
CA ILE A 402 19.88 19.71 -42.99
C ILE A 402 21.01 18.71 -43.21
N GLU A 403 21.15 18.16 -44.42
CA GLU A 403 22.25 17.25 -44.78
C GLU A 403 23.62 17.86 -44.49
N ARG A 404 23.84 19.12 -44.86
CA ARG A 404 25.07 19.86 -44.64
C ARG A 404 25.41 19.96 -43.16
N GLU A 405 24.43 20.31 -42.33
CA GLU A 405 24.64 20.47 -40.91
C GLU A 405 24.90 19.13 -40.23
N MET A 406 24.15 18.08 -40.59
CA MET A 406 24.39 16.73 -40.07
C MET A 406 25.81 16.24 -40.39
N ILE A 407 26.30 16.47 -41.60
CA ILE A 407 27.66 16.08 -41.97
C ILE A 407 28.69 16.89 -41.17
N ARG A 408 28.47 18.20 -40.99
CA ARG A 408 29.36 19.10 -40.24
C ARG A 408 29.45 18.64 -38.77
N VAL A 409 28.32 18.36 -38.15
CA VAL A 409 28.23 17.89 -36.76
C VAL A 409 28.92 16.54 -36.59
N ALA A 410 28.69 15.58 -37.49
CA ALA A 410 29.32 14.26 -37.43
C ALA A 410 30.86 14.36 -37.58
N LEU A 411 31.36 15.19 -38.50
CA LEU A 411 32.78 15.39 -38.65
C LEU A 411 33.41 16.07 -37.43
N THR A 412 32.73 17.05 -36.83
CA THR A 412 33.21 17.73 -35.61
C THR A 412 33.23 16.77 -34.43
N THR A 413 32.17 16.00 -34.23
CA THR A 413 32.07 15.02 -33.14
C THR A 413 33.17 13.96 -33.21
N HIS A 414 33.49 13.49 -34.43
CA HIS A 414 34.53 12.48 -34.66
C HIS A 414 35.91 13.08 -35.03
N LYS A 415 36.13 14.35 -34.66
CA LYS A 415 37.44 15.05 -34.87
C LYS A 415 38.00 14.89 -36.28
N GLY A 416 37.17 14.95 -37.31
CA GLY A 416 37.54 14.83 -38.71
C GLY A 416 37.76 13.40 -39.23
N LYS A 417 37.56 12.37 -38.43
CA LYS A 417 37.69 10.98 -38.87
C LYS A 417 36.50 10.55 -39.75
N VAL A 418 36.73 10.54 -41.05
CA VAL A 418 35.72 10.33 -42.09
C VAL A 418 34.99 8.98 -41.94
N ASP A 419 35.72 7.93 -41.57
CA ASP A 419 35.16 6.58 -41.44
C ASP A 419 34.18 6.44 -40.23
N GLU A 420 34.52 7.10 -39.11
CA GLU A 420 33.65 7.14 -37.91
C GLU A 420 32.43 8.02 -38.15
N ALA A 421 32.60 9.17 -38.79
CA ALA A 421 31.52 10.08 -39.18
C ALA A 421 30.56 9.44 -40.19
N ALA A 422 31.04 8.67 -41.18
CA ALA A 422 30.20 7.93 -42.13
C ALA A 422 29.36 6.87 -41.45
N ARG A 423 29.95 6.09 -40.52
CA ARG A 423 29.23 5.10 -39.73
C ARG A 423 28.16 5.72 -38.83
N SER A 424 28.45 6.83 -38.19
CA SER A 424 27.44 7.52 -37.31
C SER A 424 26.27 8.11 -38.11
N LEU A 425 26.49 8.45 -39.39
CA LEU A 425 25.43 8.91 -40.30
C LEU A 425 24.71 7.78 -41.04
N GLY A 426 25.09 6.52 -40.83
CA GLY A 426 24.49 5.36 -41.52
C GLY A 426 24.79 5.30 -43.02
N ILE A 427 25.88 5.92 -43.49
CA ILE A 427 26.26 5.96 -44.91
C ILE A 427 27.67 5.40 -45.14
N SER A 428 27.97 4.98 -46.38
CA SER A 428 29.30 4.51 -46.73
C SER A 428 30.31 5.71 -46.79
N ARG A 429 31.59 5.40 -46.58
CA ARG A 429 32.69 6.39 -46.71
C ARG A 429 32.64 7.10 -48.06
N LYS A 430 32.41 6.36 -49.16
CA LYS A 430 32.25 6.90 -50.51
C LYS A 430 31.02 7.81 -50.62
N GLY A 431 29.90 7.41 -49.98
CA GLY A 431 28.69 8.22 -49.91
C GLY A 431 28.89 9.54 -49.17
N LEU A 432 29.61 9.52 -48.04
CA LEU A 432 29.97 10.74 -47.30
C LEU A 432 30.87 11.65 -48.12
N TYR A 433 31.88 11.12 -48.82
CA TYR A 433 32.76 11.88 -49.69
C TYR A 433 31.98 12.60 -50.79
N LEU A 434 31.11 11.90 -51.53
CA LEU A 434 30.28 12.48 -52.58
C LEU A 434 29.32 13.57 -52.07
N LYS A 435 28.74 13.34 -50.90
CA LYS A 435 27.83 14.34 -50.26
C LYS A 435 28.61 15.57 -49.81
N ARG A 436 29.83 15.41 -49.27
CA ARG A 436 30.72 16.55 -48.94
C ARG A 436 31.04 17.40 -50.14
N GLN A 437 31.42 16.77 -51.24
CA GLN A 437 31.76 17.47 -52.50
C GLN A 437 30.55 18.23 -53.06
N ARG A 438 29.35 17.62 -53.02
CA ARG A 438 28.12 18.24 -53.51
C ARG A 438 27.65 19.40 -52.64
N LEU A 439 27.81 19.31 -51.32
CA LEU A 439 27.29 20.26 -50.35
C LEU A 439 28.34 21.32 -49.89
N GLY A 440 29.58 21.22 -50.36
CA GLY A 440 30.67 22.18 -50.06
C GLY A 440 31.09 22.16 -48.58
N VAL A 441 31.23 20.98 -47.96
CA VAL A 441 31.61 20.79 -46.54
C VAL A 441 32.96 20.13 -46.40
#